data_6ba7c7127b65884c7380ff92e43aa06b
#
_entry.id   6ba7c7127b65884c7380ff92e43aa06b
#
_cell.length_a   1.000
_cell.length_b   1.000
_cell.length_c   1.000
_cell.angle_alpha   90.00
_cell.angle_beta   90.00
_cell.angle_gamma   90.00
#
_symmetry.space_group_name_H-M   'P 1'
#
loop_
_entity.id
_entity.type
_entity.pdbx_description
1 polymer ?
#
loop_
_entity_poly.entity_id
_entity_poly.type
_entity_poly.pdbx_seq_one_letter_code
_entity_poly.pdbx_strand_id
1 'polypeptide(L)'
;MTLKSVDTLLDVLHFADSHTAIVIPEIGIRVTYDSLREQVLAMANGLASLGLHRGDAVAIALPNGLPAIVSFLAASIAGTAAPLNPAYPYEEFLFFLRDTNARILLCPPVGAEIARSAAADLSIPVCSVEMDEHGHVSLEGAPTGAVAPEPKADDIALILHTSGSTGRPKRVPLRHFNLAVSSANIANTYALTQEDVSLCIMPLFHVHGLIGSTMSTLVSGGTVVVPTKFNALSFWRTVRDHQVTWYSGVPTMHQLLLARTHHKPAEAATLRFIRSCSAPLSAELIHKIEGLFGVPFAEAYGMTEAAHQMTSNPLPPRHRKAGSVGVGAGLRISIMDKEGNHLGTNHRGEVVIQGANVFRGYDNNPEANASAFVQGWFRTGDEGWLDSDCYLHLSGRIKDIIIRGGENVAPHEVDEVLLKHPAVAAAVTFGFSHPTLGEEVAAAVVLHEPHDATEAALIRHCRESLAEYKCPKKIYLVKSIPTTATGKIRRRAVASALMDNQG
;
A
#
# COMPACT_ATOMS: atom_id res chain seq x y z
N MET A 1 -20.90 -17.74 4.71
CA MET A 1 -21.72 -16.66 5.27
C MET A 1 -21.59 -15.48 4.32
N THR A 2 -22.66 -15.00 3.71
CA THR A 2 -22.58 -13.79 2.86
C THR A 2 -22.38 -12.60 3.80
N LEU A 3 -21.28 -11.85 3.63
CA LEU A 3 -21.08 -10.60 4.35
C LEU A 3 -22.31 -9.71 4.14
N LYS A 4 -22.85 -9.11 5.21
CA LYS A 4 -23.90 -8.09 5.10
C LYS A 4 -23.40 -7.00 4.14
N SER A 5 -24.30 -6.40 3.36
CA SER A 5 -23.97 -5.20 2.57
C SER A 5 -23.41 -4.14 3.50
N VAL A 6 -22.17 -3.71 3.22
CA VAL A 6 -21.47 -2.68 3.97
C VAL A 6 -21.33 -1.51 3.02
N ASP A 7 -22.04 -0.41 3.27
CA ASP A 7 -22.05 0.77 2.41
C ASP A 7 -21.14 1.88 2.95
N THR A 8 -20.89 1.86 4.26
CA THR A 8 -20.05 2.86 4.95
C THR A 8 -19.03 2.18 5.86
N LEU A 9 -18.00 2.94 6.28
CA LEU A 9 -17.04 2.46 7.28
C LEU A 9 -17.67 2.30 8.67
N LEU A 10 -18.78 2.98 8.94
CA LEU A 10 -19.52 2.80 10.20
C LEU A 10 -20.15 1.40 10.26
N ASP A 11 -20.63 0.88 9.13
CA ASP A 11 -21.23 -0.46 9.07
C ASP A 11 -20.24 -1.56 9.43
N VAL A 12 -18.93 -1.32 9.18
CA VAL A 12 -17.85 -2.26 9.55
C VAL A 12 -17.75 -2.48 11.05
N LEU A 13 -18.17 -1.50 11.86
CA LEU A 13 -18.11 -1.58 13.31
C LEU A 13 -19.29 -2.34 13.96
N HIS A 14 -20.22 -2.85 13.17
CA HIS A 14 -21.41 -3.59 13.65
C HIS A 14 -21.20 -5.10 13.82
N PHE A 15 -19.92 -5.54 13.87
CA PHE A 15 -19.61 -6.95 14.11
C PHE A 15 -19.35 -7.24 15.59
N ALA A 16 -19.85 -8.38 15.98
CA ALA A 16 -19.42 -9.25 17.09
C ALA A 16 -18.97 -8.61 18.42
N ASP A 17 -19.72 -7.68 18.90
CA ASP A 17 -19.81 -7.17 20.29
C ASP A 17 -18.57 -7.37 21.21
N SER A 18 -18.42 -8.49 21.88
CA SER A 18 -17.34 -8.75 22.83
C SER A 18 -16.07 -9.35 22.20
N HIS A 19 -16.07 -9.65 20.88
CA HIS A 19 -14.88 -10.17 20.22
C HIS A 19 -13.76 -9.12 20.15
N THR A 20 -12.51 -9.56 20.26
CA THR A 20 -11.36 -8.65 20.16
C THR A 20 -11.23 -8.11 18.73
N ALA A 21 -11.31 -6.79 18.56
CA ALA A 21 -11.09 -6.11 17.29
C ALA A 21 -9.61 -5.77 17.07
N ILE A 22 -8.98 -5.17 18.09
CA ILE A 22 -7.60 -4.66 18.00
C ILE A 22 -6.75 -5.18 19.15
N VAL A 23 -5.50 -5.52 18.85
CA VAL A 23 -4.47 -5.86 19.84
C VAL A 23 -3.25 -4.96 19.63
N ILE A 24 -2.76 -4.34 20.70
CA ILE A 24 -1.50 -3.59 20.73
C ILE A 24 -0.44 -4.50 21.38
N PRO A 25 0.43 -5.13 20.59
CA PRO A 25 1.27 -6.22 21.09
C PRO A 25 2.34 -5.77 22.08
N GLU A 26 2.81 -4.51 22.03
CA GLU A 26 3.87 -3.99 22.88
C GLU A 26 3.45 -3.87 24.35
N ILE A 27 2.18 -3.60 24.59
CA ILE A 27 1.63 -3.36 25.94
C ILE A 27 0.49 -4.33 26.30
N GLY A 28 0.17 -5.27 25.40
CA GLY A 28 -0.81 -6.33 25.64
C GLY A 28 -2.28 -5.87 25.70
N ILE A 29 -2.58 -4.64 25.30
CA ILE A 29 -3.95 -4.11 25.28
C ILE A 29 -4.77 -4.81 24.20
N ARG A 30 -6.00 -5.17 24.57
CA ARG A 30 -7.02 -5.78 23.71
C ARG A 30 -8.28 -4.93 23.76
N VAL A 31 -8.76 -4.48 22.59
CA VAL A 31 -9.96 -3.66 22.47
C VAL A 31 -11.01 -4.47 21.74
N THR A 32 -12.22 -4.58 22.30
CA THR A 32 -13.35 -5.28 21.68
C THR A 32 -14.00 -4.42 20.59
N TYR A 33 -14.84 -5.04 19.76
CA TYR A 33 -15.61 -4.30 18.74
C TYR A 33 -16.54 -3.26 19.38
N ASP A 34 -17.20 -3.58 20.49
CA ASP A 34 -18.03 -2.60 21.21
C ASP A 34 -17.23 -1.41 21.69
N SER A 35 -16.09 -1.67 22.36
CA SER A 35 -15.23 -0.60 22.84
C SER A 35 -14.64 0.24 21.68
N LEU A 36 -14.24 -0.41 20.58
CA LEU A 36 -13.77 0.31 19.39
C LEU A 36 -14.87 1.22 18.82
N ARG A 37 -16.10 0.72 18.69
CA ARG A 37 -17.24 1.50 18.20
C ARG A 37 -17.55 2.69 19.12
N GLU A 38 -17.57 2.49 20.42
CA GLU A 38 -17.79 3.56 21.40
C GLU A 38 -16.74 4.66 21.28
N GLN A 39 -15.46 4.30 21.23
CA GLN A 39 -14.35 5.24 21.10
C GLN A 39 -14.43 6.00 19.77
N VAL A 40 -14.70 5.33 18.67
CA VAL A 40 -14.84 5.95 17.35
C VAL A 40 -15.99 6.95 17.32
N LEU A 41 -17.16 6.58 17.83
CA LEU A 41 -18.32 7.47 17.88
C LEU A 41 -18.12 8.65 18.84
N ALA A 42 -17.51 8.41 20.00
CA ALA A 42 -17.16 9.48 20.94
C ALA A 42 -16.20 10.49 20.32
N MET A 43 -15.16 10.02 19.63
CA MET A 43 -14.22 10.88 18.93
C MET A 43 -14.87 11.60 17.75
N ALA A 44 -15.73 10.95 16.97
CA ALA A 44 -16.47 11.59 15.88
C ALA A 44 -17.37 12.74 16.41
N ASN A 45 -18.06 12.52 17.52
CA ASN A 45 -18.86 13.53 18.20
C ASN A 45 -18.00 14.69 18.75
N GLY A 46 -16.82 14.37 19.30
CA GLY A 46 -15.83 15.39 19.70
C GLY A 46 -15.39 16.27 18.54
N LEU A 47 -15.08 15.66 17.39
CA LEU A 47 -14.72 16.40 16.17
C LEU A 47 -15.89 17.30 15.70
N ALA A 48 -17.13 16.80 15.70
CA ALA A 48 -18.31 17.60 15.37
C ALA A 48 -18.50 18.76 16.35
N SER A 49 -18.23 18.55 17.65
CA SER A 49 -18.30 19.60 18.69
C SER A 49 -17.23 20.68 18.50
N LEU A 50 -16.10 20.36 17.83
CA LEU A 50 -15.08 21.32 17.41
C LEU A 50 -15.46 22.09 16.12
N GLY A 51 -16.69 21.92 15.62
CA GLY A 51 -17.19 22.59 14.43
C GLY A 51 -16.79 21.94 13.11
N LEU A 52 -16.42 20.65 13.15
CA LEU A 52 -16.17 19.89 11.93
C LEU A 52 -17.51 19.53 11.25
N HIS A 53 -17.58 19.73 9.95
CA HIS A 53 -18.74 19.41 9.14
C HIS A 53 -18.43 18.33 8.11
N ARG A 54 -19.47 17.71 7.55
CA ARG A 54 -19.36 16.75 6.46
C ARG A 54 -18.53 17.33 5.30
N GLY A 55 -17.52 16.58 4.86
CA GLY A 55 -16.60 16.99 3.79
C GLY A 55 -15.38 17.79 4.24
N ASP A 56 -15.36 18.29 5.49
CA ASP A 56 -14.17 18.91 6.05
C ASP A 56 -13.06 17.88 6.23
N ALA A 57 -11.83 18.21 5.81
CA ALA A 57 -10.71 17.30 5.94
C ALA A 57 -10.06 17.37 7.33
N VAL A 58 -9.78 16.21 7.90
CA VAL A 58 -9.04 16.01 9.14
C VAL A 58 -7.69 15.39 8.83
N ALA A 59 -6.62 16.17 8.95
CA ALA A 59 -5.26 15.65 8.84
C ALA A 59 -4.91 14.79 10.06
N ILE A 60 -4.28 13.65 9.85
CA ILE A 60 -3.93 12.70 10.91
C ILE A 60 -2.44 12.38 10.81
N ALA A 61 -1.63 12.89 11.74
CA ALA A 61 -0.19 12.66 11.84
C ALA A 61 0.14 11.80 13.06
N LEU A 62 -0.36 10.57 13.06
CA LEU A 62 -0.20 9.61 14.17
C LEU A 62 0.68 8.43 13.75
N PRO A 63 1.49 7.87 14.65
CA PRO A 63 2.17 6.59 14.41
C PRO A 63 1.16 5.46 14.29
N ASN A 64 1.60 4.30 13.76
CA ASN A 64 0.77 3.10 13.75
C ASN A 64 0.32 2.74 15.18
N GLY A 65 -0.93 2.30 15.30
CA GLY A 65 -1.53 1.89 16.57
C GLY A 65 -3.01 2.17 16.65
N LEU A 66 -3.60 1.89 17.79
CA LEU A 66 -5.02 2.12 18.06
C LEU A 66 -5.43 3.60 17.87
N PRO A 67 -4.66 4.61 18.34
CA PRO A 67 -5.00 6.01 18.11
C PRO A 67 -5.19 6.37 16.63
N ALA A 68 -4.34 5.83 15.75
CA ALA A 68 -4.44 6.09 14.32
C ALA A 68 -5.70 5.45 13.71
N ILE A 69 -6.05 4.23 14.14
CA ILE A 69 -7.27 3.52 13.66
C ILE A 69 -8.53 4.23 14.14
N VAL A 70 -8.63 4.58 15.41
CA VAL A 70 -9.78 5.31 15.97
C VAL A 70 -9.93 6.67 15.29
N SER A 71 -8.82 7.43 15.16
CA SER A 71 -8.84 8.74 14.49
C SER A 71 -9.24 8.64 13.02
N PHE A 72 -8.76 7.63 12.29
CA PHE A 72 -9.14 7.42 10.89
C PHE A 72 -10.65 7.18 10.77
N LEU A 73 -11.19 6.25 11.56
CA LEU A 73 -12.61 5.91 11.52
C LEU A 73 -13.49 7.08 11.97
N ALA A 74 -13.12 7.77 13.05
CA ALA A 74 -13.85 8.92 13.56
C ALA A 74 -13.86 10.10 12.58
N ALA A 75 -12.69 10.42 12.00
CA ALA A 75 -12.56 11.46 10.99
C ALA A 75 -13.34 11.14 9.71
N SER A 76 -13.36 9.87 9.30
CA SER A 76 -14.17 9.42 8.14
C SER A 76 -15.68 9.56 8.40
N ILE A 77 -16.14 9.39 9.63
CA ILE A 77 -17.56 9.52 10.02
C ILE A 77 -17.94 11.01 10.13
N ALA A 78 -17.15 11.81 10.83
CA ALA A 78 -17.47 13.22 11.07
C ALA A 78 -17.21 14.15 9.87
N GLY A 79 -16.27 13.75 9.01
CA GLY A 79 -15.82 14.53 7.85
C GLY A 79 -15.10 13.66 6.83
N THR A 80 -13.83 13.97 6.57
CA THR A 80 -12.96 13.23 5.63
C THR A 80 -11.58 13.02 6.26
N ALA A 81 -11.15 11.79 6.43
CA ALA A 81 -9.83 11.48 6.95
C ALA A 81 -8.72 11.77 5.91
N ALA A 82 -7.63 12.40 6.33
CA ALA A 82 -6.43 12.63 5.53
C ALA A 82 -5.19 12.19 6.31
N PRO A 83 -4.89 10.87 6.38
CA PRO A 83 -3.72 10.35 7.08
C PRO A 83 -2.43 10.78 6.37
N LEU A 84 -1.48 11.31 7.14
CA LEU A 84 -0.18 11.78 6.71
C LEU A 84 0.92 10.93 7.35
N ASN A 85 2.02 10.76 6.65
CA ASN A 85 3.20 10.14 7.23
C ASN A 85 3.74 11.03 8.36
N PRO A 86 3.79 10.57 9.62
CA PRO A 86 4.27 11.39 10.75
C PRO A 86 5.76 11.77 10.64
N ALA A 87 6.50 11.10 9.73
CA ALA A 87 7.91 11.39 9.46
C ALA A 87 8.13 12.37 8.29
N TYR A 88 7.10 13.02 7.79
CA TYR A 88 7.29 14.03 6.74
C TYR A 88 8.12 15.22 7.23
N PRO A 89 8.99 15.78 6.37
CA PRO A 89 9.63 17.05 6.63
C PRO A 89 8.62 18.19 6.60
N TYR A 90 9.00 19.36 7.13
CA TYR A 90 8.16 20.53 7.29
C TYR A 90 7.45 20.97 5.98
N GLU A 91 8.19 21.04 4.87
CA GLU A 91 7.64 21.46 3.57
C GLU A 91 6.57 20.50 3.03
N GLU A 92 6.74 19.19 3.29
CA GLU A 92 5.71 18.20 2.90
C GLU A 92 4.47 18.34 3.78
N PHE A 93 4.61 18.58 5.10
CA PHE A 93 3.46 18.87 5.95
C PHE A 93 2.73 20.13 5.49
N LEU A 94 3.43 21.25 5.23
CA LEU A 94 2.82 22.46 4.70
C LEU A 94 2.05 22.18 3.40
N PHE A 95 2.66 21.45 2.49
CA PHE A 95 2.03 21.10 1.23
C PHE A 95 0.75 20.30 1.45
N PHE A 96 0.81 19.17 2.19
CA PHE A 96 -0.35 18.30 2.35
C PHE A 96 -1.46 18.92 3.18
N LEU A 97 -1.15 19.65 4.23
CA LEU A 97 -2.14 20.39 5.04
C LEU A 97 -2.88 21.44 4.20
N ARG A 98 -2.14 22.18 3.37
CA ARG A 98 -2.74 23.18 2.46
C ARG A 98 -3.53 22.52 1.34
N ASP A 99 -2.98 21.51 0.70
CA ASP A 99 -3.63 20.85 -0.44
C ASP A 99 -4.93 20.14 -0.03
N THR A 100 -4.96 19.50 1.14
CA THR A 100 -6.20 18.89 1.67
C THR A 100 -7.20 19.92 2.21
N ASN A 101 -6.79 21.18 2.36
CA ASN A 101 -7.57 22.20 3.08
C ASN A 101 -7.99 21.70 4.47
N ALA A 102 -7.03 21.12 5.22
CA ALA A 102 -7.30 20.52 6.51
C ALA A 102 -7.88 21.52 7.50
N ARG A 103 -8.99 21.15 8.15
CA ARG A 103 -9.67 21.96 9.16
C ARG A 103 -9.08 21.75 10.55
N ILE A 104 -8.57 20.57 10.81
CA ILE A 104 -7.98 20.15 12.09
C ILE A 104 -6.82 19.21 11.79
N LEU A 105 -5.75 19.30 12.60
CA LEU A 105 -4.67 18.31 12.63
C LEU A 105 -4.78 17.48 13.92
N LEU A 106 -4.84 16.16 13.78
CA LEU A 106 -4.74 15.20 14.88
C LEU A 106 -3.30 14.69 14.98
N CYS A 107 -2.69 14.77 16.17
CA CYS A 107 -1.33 14.30 16.41
C CYS A 107 -1.18 13.80 17.85
N PRO A 108 -0.09 13.08 18.22
CA PRO A 108 0.12 12.65 19.59
C PRO A 108 0.37 13.86 20.51
N PRO A 109 0.12 13.76 21.83
CA PRO A 109 0.31 14.87 22.77
C PRO A 109 1.78 15.30 22.88
N VAL A 110 2.71 14.38 22.69
CA VAL A 110 4.16 14.61 22.69
C VAL A 110 4.76 14.17 21.37
N GLY A 111 5.71 14.93 20.85
CA GLY A 111 6.25 14.73 19.52
C GLY A 111 5.41 15.44 18.45
N ALA A 112 5.68 15.16 17.20
CA ALA A 112 5.05 15.77 16.02
C ALA A 112 5.27 17.29 15.93
N GLU A 113 6.36 17.84 16.47
CA GLU A 113 6.70 19.27 16.47
C GLU A 113 6.70 19.86 15.06
N ILE A 114 7.20 19.09 14.08
CA ILE A 114 7.23 19.50 12.67
C ILE A 114 5.81 19.68 12.13
N ALA A 115 4.93 18.72 12.39
CA ALA A 115 3.54 18.77 11.96
C ALA A 115 2.77 19.92 12.65
N ARG A 116 3.02 20.12 13.97
CA ARG A 116 2.45 21.23 14.77
C ARG A 116 2.89 22.58 14.25
N SER A 117 4.19 22.75 13.94
CA SER A 117 4.71 23.99 13.37
C SER A 117 4.09 24.31 12.02
N ALA A 118 4.01 23.33 11.14
CA ALA A 118 3.37 23.51 9.82
C ALA A 118 1.88 23.86 9.93
N ALA A 119 1.16 23.26 10.88
CA ALA A 119 -0.24 23.57 11.15
C ALA A 119 -0.42 25.01 11.71
N ALA A 120 0.47 25.44 12.60
CA ALA A 120 0.45 26.79 13.17
C ALA A 120 0.63 27.85 12.09
N ASP A 121 1.56 27.68 11.15
CA ASP A 121 1.80 28.61 10.04
C ASP A 121 0.61 28.71 9.07
N LEU A 122 -0.22 27.66 9.02
CA LEU A 122 -1.46 27.64 8.25
C LEU A 122 -2.69 28.00 9.08
N SER A 123 -2.52 28.37 10.36
CA SER A 123 -3.61 28.63 11.30
C SER A 123 -4.61 27.47 11.41
N ILE A 124 -4.12 26.23 11.29
CA ILE A 124 -4.93 25.02 11.44
C ILE A 124 -4.91 24.60 12.92
N PRO A 125 -6.07 24.48 13.57
CA PRO A 125 -6.17 23.96 14.94
C PRO A 125 -5.55 22.57 15.07
N VAL A 126 -4.83 22.34 16.17
CA VAL A 126 -4.20 21.06 16.48
C VAL A 126 -4.88 20.46 17.71
N CYS A 127 -5.34 19.22 17.58
CA CYS A 127 -5.90 18.44 18.68
C CYS A 127 -4.99 17.25 19.01
N SER A 128 -4.65 17.09 20.27
CA SER A 128 -3.92 15.92 20.74
C SER A 128 -4.85 14.71 20.84
N VAL A 129 -4.35 13.56 20.38
CA VAL A 129 -5.01 12.26 20.53
C VAL A 129 -4.28 11.47 21.59
N GLU A 130 -4.94 11.19 22.69
CA GLU A 130 -4.40 10.48 23.83
C GLU A 130 -4.92 9.05 23.89
N MET A 131 -4.15 8.16 24.49
CA MET A 131 -4.54 6.81 24.80
C MET A 131 -4.12 6.51 26.25
N ASP A 132 -5.07 6.08 27.07
CA ASP A 132 -4.79 5.69 28.44
C ASP A 132 -4.18 4.27 28.55
N GLU A 133 -3.86 3.87 29.78
CA GLU A 133 -3.29 2.55 30.08
C GLU A 133 -4.24 1.38 29.83
N HIS A 134 -5.53 1.63 29.62
CA HIS A 134 -6.55 0.65 29.31
C HIS A 134 -6.88 0.57 27.82
N GLY A 135 -6.28 1.43 26.99
CA GLY A 135 -6.52 1.49 25.54
C GLY A 135 -7.76 2.31 25.18
N HIS A 136 -8.17 3.23 26.03
CA HIS A 136 -9.20 4.21 25.68
C HIS A 136 -8.55 5.42 24.96
N VAL A 137 -9.01 5.69 23.74
CA VAL A 137 -8.51 6.77 22.89
C VAL A 137 -9.48 7.95 22.95
N SER A 138 -8.95 9.16 23.17
CA SER A 138 -9.75 10.39 23.29
C SER A 138 -9.07 11.59 22.64
N LEU A 139 -9.84 12.65 22.39
CA LEU A 139 -9.34 13.97 22.00
C LEU A 139 -9.16 14.83 23.23
N GLU A 140 -7.97 15.36 23.46
CA GLU A 140 -7.66 16.25 24.55
C GLU A 140 -8.53 17.52 24.47
N GLY A 141 -9.26 17.83 25.53
CA GLY A 141 -10.05 19.04 25.66
C GLY A 141 -11.20 19.19 24.67
N ALA A 142 -11.64 18.12 24.00
CA ALA A 142 -12.75 18.21 23.05
C ALA A 142 -14.06 18.56 23.79
N PRO A 143 -14.82 19.55 23.29
CA PRO A 143 -16.14 19.85 23.82
C PRO A 143 -17.09 18.65 23.65
N THR A 144 -18.16 18.64 24.42
CA THR A 144 -19.25 17.65 24.27
C THR A 144 -20.54 18.37 23.84
N GLY A 145 -21.46 17.64 23.23
CA GLY A 145 -22.81 18.13 22.95
C GLY A 145 -23.24 18.07 21.49
N ALA A 146 -22.34 18.04 20.52
CA ALA A 146 -22.68 17.75 19.14
C ALA A 146 -22.65 16.24 18.84
N VAL A 147 -23.44 15.83 17.86
CA VAL A 147 -23.47 14.47 17.33
C VAL A 147 -22.97 14.54 15.89
N ALA A 148 -22.01 13.71 15.56
CA ALA A 148 -21.52 13.61 14.19
C ALA A 148 -22.65 13.15 13.24
N PRO A 149 -22.73 13.70 12.04
CA PRO A 149 -23.75 13.29 11.08
C PRO A 149 -23.50 11.84 10.66
N GLU A 150 -24.58 11.07 10.45
CA GLU A 150 -24.47 9.72 9.91
C GLU A 150 -23.83 9.75 8.50
N PRO A 151 -22.76 8.99 8.26
CA PRO A 151 -22.07 9.03 6.98
C PRO A 151 -22.91 8.38 5.88
N LYS A 152 -22.81 8.88 4.66
CA LYS A 152 -23.46 8.30 3.48
C LYS A 152 -22.43 7.57 2.60
N ALA A 153 -22.90 6.59 1.86
CA ALA A 153 -22.07 5.79 0.95
C ALA A 153 -21.24 6.66 -0.04
N ASP A 154 -21.81 7.76 -0.51
CA ASP A 154 -21.16 8.67 -1.47
C ASP A 154 -20.31 9.78 -0.81
N ASP A 155 -20.31 9.93 0.50
CA ASP A 155 -19.44 10.89 1.19
C ASP A 155 -17.97 10.47 1.03
N ILE A 156 -17.08 11.45 0.88
CA ILE A 156 -15.64 11.22 0.83
C ILE A 156 -15.17 10.88 2.24
N ALA A 157 -14.72 9.65 2.43
CA ALA A 157 -14.27 9.14 3.72
C ALA A 157 -12.75 9.29 3.92
N LEU A 158 -12.00 9.24 2.81
CA LEU A 158 -10.54 9.22 2.83
C LEU A 158 -9.97 10.02 1.65
N ILE A 159 -9.00 10.87 1.94
CA ILE A 159 -8.14 11.50 0.93
C ILE A 159 -6.72 11.00 1.13
N LEU A 160 -6.12 10.45 0.07
CA LEU A 160 -4.70 10.14 0.02
C LEU A 160 -4.06 10.79 -1.20
N HIS A 161 -2.75 10.95 -1.14
CA HIS A 161 -1.97 11.50 -2.23
C HIS A 161 -1.16 10.41 -2.91
N THR A 162 -1.12 10.43 -4.24
CA THR A 162 -0.26 9.57 -5.04
C THR A 162 0.82 10.40 -5.72
N SER A 163 2.02 9.87 -5.80
CA SER A 163 3.12 10.50 -6.54
C SER A 163 2.75 10.56 -8.02
N GLY A 164 2.27 11.71 -8.47
CA GLY A 164 1.96 11.95 -9.88
C GLY A 164 3.23 11.90 -10.73
N SER A 165 3.06 11.53 -11.99
CA SER A 165 4.15 11.55 -12.99
C SER A 165 4.62 12.97 -13.34
N THR A 166 3.86 14.00 -12.98
CA THR A 166 4.14 15.42 -13.24
C THR A 166 4.86 16.11 -12.08
N GLY A 167 5.31 15.36 -11.07
CA GLY A 167 6.06 15.88 -9.92
C GLY A 167 5.19 16.37 -8.75
N ARG A 168 3.94 16.76 -8.97
CA ARG A 168 3.01 17.11 -7.87
C ARG A 168 2.15 15.91 -7.49
N PRO A 169 2.00 15.60 -6.19
CA PRO A 169 1.09 14.56 -5.73
C PRO A 169 -0.35 14.86 -6.15
N LYS A 170 -1.09 13.81 -6.55
CA LYS A 170 -2.50 13.94 -6.93
C LYS A 170 -3.38 13.51 -5.78
N ARG A 171 -4.44 14.27 -5.49
CA ARG A 171 -5.45 13.91 -4.49
C ARG A 171 -6.38 12.84 -5.02
N VAL A 172 -6.49 11.75 -4.27
CA VAL A 172 -7.38 10.63 -4.54
C VAL A 172 -8.49 10.63 -3.48
N PRO A 173 -9.68 11.16 -3.80
CA PRO A 173 -10.83 11.11 -2.91
C PRO A 173 -11.49 9.72 -3.01
N LEU A 174 -11.60 9.03 -1.88
CA LEU A 174 -12.24 7.73 -1.76
C LEU A 174 -13.49 7.85 -0.90
N ARG A 175 -14.63 7.42 -1.46
CA ARG A 175 -15.92 7.41 -0.77
C ARG A 175 -15.99 6.27 0.23
N HIS A 176 -16.88 6.37 1.21
CA HIS A 176 -17.21 5.28 2.10
C HIS A 176 -17.46 3.99 1.33
N PHE A 177 -18.29 4.06 0.28
CA PHE A 177 -18.62 2.91 -0.57
C PHE A 177 -17.39 2.27 -1.24
N ASN A 178 -16.44 3.08 -1.74
CA ASN A 178 -15.22 2.53 -2.34
C ASN A 178 -14.41 1.70 -1.32
N LEU A 179 -14.26 2.24 -0.10
CA LEU A 179 -13.50 1.60 0.98
C LEU A 179 -14.19 0.35 1.51
N ALA A 180 -15.50 0.42 1.71
CA ALA A 180 -16.32 -0.70 2.16
C ALA A 180 -16.27 -1.88 1.18
N VAL A 181 -16.50 -1.59 -0.12
CA VAL A 181 -16.42 -2.60 -1.19
C VAL A 181 -15.01 -3.19 -1.30
N SER A 182 -13.96 -2.37 -1.24
CA SER A 182 -12.58 -2.87 -1.30
C SER A 182 -12.27 -3.79 -0.12
N SER A 183 -12.66 -3.41 1.09
CA SER A 183 -12.49 -4.22 2.30
C SER A 183 -13.19 -5.56 2.18
N ALA A 184 -14.45 -5.56 1.72
CA ALA A 184 -15.24 -6.78 1.50
C ALA A 184 -14.62 -7.66 0.38
N ASN A 185 -14.15 -7.07 -0.71
CA ASN A 185 -13.47 -7.79 -1.80
C ASN A 185 -12.22 -8.52 -1.30
N ILE A 186 -11.41 -7.87 -0.44
CA ILE A 186 -10.23 -8.48 0.15
C ILE A 186 -10.61 -9.62 1.09
N ALA A 187 -11.58 -9.39 1.99
CA ALA A 187 -12.09 -10.41 2.90
C ALA A 187 -12.61 -11.64 2.14
N ASN A 188 -13.39 -11.43 1.08
CA ASN A 188 -13.89 -12.51 0.22
C ASN A 188 -12.77 -13.24 -0.55
N THR A 189 -11.76 -12.50 -1.06
CA THR A 189 -10.63 -13.08 -1.80
C THR A 189 -9.88 -14.11 -0.98
N TYR A 190 -9.71 -13.84 0.32
CA TYR A 190 -8.96 -14.69 1.24
C TYR A 190 -9.85 -15.52 2.18
N ALA A 191 -11.17 -15.46 1.98
CA ALA A 191 -12.15 -16.11 2.85
C ALA A 191 -11.89 -15.79 4.33
N LEU A 192 -11.71 -14.50 4.65
CA LEU A 192 -11.49 -14.05 6.02
C LEU A 192 -12.75 -14.22 6.84
N THR A 193 -12.58 -14.62 8.10
CA THR A 193 -13.63 -14.85 9.08
C THR A 193 -13.28 -14.20 10.42
N GLN A 194 -14.16 -14.28 11.40
CA GLN A 194 -13.88 -13.82 12.75
C GLN A 194 -12.74 -14.57 13.46
N GLU A 195 -12.37 -15.75 12.97
CA GLU A 195 -11.25 -16.53 13.48
C GLU A 195 -9.90 -16.02 12.98
N ASP A 196 -9.91 -15.11 11.98
CA ASP A 196 -8.67 -14.61 11.41
C ASP A 196 -8.07 -13.50 12.26
N VAL A 197 -6.76 -13.63 12.46
CA VAL A 197 -5.93 -12.64 13.15
C VAL A 197 -4.89 -12.10 12.17
N SER A 198 -5.03 -10.83 11.78
CA SER A 198 -4.06 -10.18 10.92
C SER A 198 -2.96 -9.50 11.72
N LEU A 199 -1.70 -9.58 11.23
CA LEU A 199 -0.61 -8.73 11.72
C LEU A 199 -0.40 -7.56 10.76
N CYS A 200 -0.84 -6.37 11.16
CA CYS A 200 -0.74 -5.14 10.37
C CYS A 200 0.62 -4.48 10.56
N ILE A 201 1.60 -4.86 9.76
CA ILE A 201 2.97 -4.30 9.76
C ILE A 201 3.15 -3.13 8.78
N MET A 202 2.11 -2.85 7.98
CA MET A 202 2.14 -1.76 7.01
C MET A 202 1.69 -0.44 7.62
N PRO A 203 2.20 0.70 7.09
CA PRO A 203 1.79 2.02 7.59
C PRO A 203 0.29 2.29 7.46
N LEU A 204 -0.31 2.85 8.50
CA LEU A 204 -1.73 3.23 8.54
C LEU A 204 -2.04 4.58 7.85
N PHE A 205 -1.03 5.27 7.33
CA PHE A 205 -1.23 6.41 6.40
C PHE A 205 -1.29 6.00 4.93
N HIS A 206 -1.41 4.70 4.65
CA HIS A 206 -1.48 4.15 3.29
C HIS A 206 -2.57 3.08 3.18
N VAL A 207 -3.23 2.98 2.01
CA VAL A 207 -4.32 2.00 1.78
C VAL A 207 -3.90 0.54 2.06
N HIS A 208 -2.62 0.19 1.96
CA HIS A 208 -2.15 -1.17 2.25
C HIS A 208 -2.35 -1.52 3.74
N GLY A 209 -1.94 -0.65 4.66
CA GLY A 209 -2.18 -0.85 6.09
C GLY A 209 -3.64 -0.63 6.47
N LEU A 210 -4.23 0.50 6.05
CA LEU A 210 -5.60 0.86 6.41
C LEU A 210 -6.63 -0.12 5.85
N ILE A 211 -6.63 -0.33 4.54
CA ILE A 211 -7.69 -1.11 3.87
C ILE A 211 -7.24 -2.56 3.69
N GLY A 212 -6.01 -2.75 3.18
CA GLY A 212 -5.47 -4.07 2.82
C GLY A 212 -5.29 -5.02 4.01
N SER A 213 -5.06 -4.50 5.20
CA SER A 213 -4.90 -5.30 6.42
C SER A 213 -6.00 -4.98 7.45
N THR A 214 -6.14 -3.71 7.86
CA THR A 214 -7.00 -3.34 8.98
C THR A 214 -8.48 -3.50 8.63
N MET A 215 -8.99 -2.74 7.66
CA MET A 215 -10.42 -2.74 7.36
C MET A 215 -10.91 -4.08 6.80
N SER A 216 -10.08 -4.78 6.00
CA SER A 216 -10.43 -6.10 5.48
C SER A 216 -10.59 -7.16 6.58
N THR A 217 -9.82 -7.05 7.67
CA THR A 217 -9.96 -7.91 8.84
C THR A 217 -11.17 -7.50 9.67
N LEU A 218 -11.36 -6.21 9.93
CA LEU A 218 -12.49 -5.74 10.73
C LEU A 218 -13.83 -6.06 10.07
N VAL A 219 -13.96 -5.94 8.74
CA VAL A 219 -15.21 -6.28 8.03
C VAL A 219 -15.55 -7.77 8.09
N SER A 220 -14.59 -8.65 8.36
CA SER A 220 -14.80 -10.08 8.57
C SER A 220 -15.09 -10.47 10.02
N GLY A 221 -15.05 -9.51 10.95
CA GLY A 221 -15.17 -9.76 12.38
C GLY A 221 -13.89 -10.25 13.05
N GLY A 222 -12.76 -10.29 12.32
CA GLY A 222 -11.48 -10.79 12.81
C GLY A 222 -10.71 -9.82 13.71
N THR A 223 -9.54 -10.21 14.17
CA THR A 223 -8.67 -9.42 15.06
C THR A 223 -7.49 -8.82 14.30
N VAL A 224 -7.20 -7.55 14.53
CA VAL A 224 -6.02 -6.86 14.00
C VAL A 224 -4.97 -6.70 15.09
N VAL A 225 -3.81 -7.31 14.94
CA VAL A 225 -2.62 -7.05 15.76
C VAL A 225 -1.85 -5.92 15.09
N VAL A 226 -1.71 -4.78 15.74
CA VAL A 226 -1.12 -3.57 15.17
C VAL A 226 0.08 -3.11 16.01
N PRO A 227 1.31 -3.52 15.64
CA PRO A 227 2.53 -2.99 16.26
C PRO A 227 2.79 -1.55 15.79
N THR A 228 3.51 -0.80 16.62
CA THR A 228 3.90 0.59 16.30
C THR A 228 4.78 0.68 15.05
N LYS A 229 5.55 -0.37 14.76
CA LYS A 229 6.39 -0.49 13.56
C LYS A 229 6.74 -1.95 13.28
N PHE A 230 7.07 -2.23 12.01
CA PHE A 230 7.65 -3.51 11.64
C PHE A 230 9.01 -3.74 12.33
N ASN A 231 9.16 -4.91 12.95
CA ASN A 231 10.41 -5.33 13.56
C ASN A 231 10.66 -6.83 13.26
N ALA A 232 11.64 -7.10 12.41
CA ALA A 232 11.94 -8.48 11.98
C ALA A 232 12.49 -9.36 13.14
N LEU A 233 13.06 -8.78 14.21
CA LEU A 233 13.57 -9.55 15.34
C LEU A 233 12.46 -10.06 16.26
N SER A 234 11.37 -9.32 16.41
CA SER A 234 10.23 -9.71 17.24
C SER A 234 9.10 -10.34 16.45
N PHE A 235 9.19 -10.36 15.12
CA PHE A 235 8.09 -10.72 14.23
C PHE A 235 7.49 -12.10 14.55
N TRP A 236 8.31 -13.15 14.55
CA TRP A 236 7.84 -14.52 14.82
C TRP A 236 7.29 -14.69 16.23
N ARG A 237 7.88 -14.03 17.22
CA ARG A 237 7.33 -13.99 18.57
C ARG A 237 5.94 -13.37 18.59
N THR A 238 5.74 -12.24 17.90
CA THR A 238 4.42 -11.60 17.79
C THR A 238 3.42 -12.51 17.09
N VAL A 239 3.82 -13.20 16.02
CA VAL A 239 2.97 -14.20 15.33
C VAL A 239 2.50 -15.27 16.30
N ARG A 240 3.40 -15.85 17.10
CA ARG A 240 3.09 -16.89 18.09
C ARG A 240 2.20 -16.37 19.20
N ASP A 241 2.60 -15.27 19.86
CA ASP A 241 1.96 -14.78 21.08
C ASP A 241 0.53 -14.30 20.83
N HIS A 242 0.22 -13.90 19.59
CA HIS A 242 -1.11 -13.45 19.19
C HIS A 242 -1.82 -14.38 18.21
N GLN A 243 -1.27 -15.58 17.96
CA GLN A 243 -1.86 -16.59 17.08
C GLN A 243 -2.26 -16.01 15.71
N VAL A 244 -1.35 -15.23 15.10
CA VAL A 244 -1.58 -14.57 13.82
C VAL A 244 -1.85 -15.60 12.72
N THR A 245 -2.93 -15.43 11.96
CA THR A 245 -3.31 -16.32 10.85
C THR A 245 -2.86 -15.82 9.50
N TRP A 246 -2.59 -14.52 9.36
CA TRP A 246 -2.05 -13.96 8.13
C TRP A 246 -1.39 -12.59 8.34
N TYR A 247 -0.54 -12.23 7.40
CA TYR A 247 -0.01 -10.87 7.33
C TYR A 247 0.20 -10.44 5.88
N SER A 248 0.27 -9.12 5.67
CA SER A 248 0.59 -8.53 4.39
C SER A 248 1.80 -7.60 4.54
N GLY A 249 2.73 -7.71 3.60
CA GLY A 249 3.94 -6.88 3.61
C GLY A 249 4.37 -6.46 2.20
N VAL A 250 5.48 -5.75 2.14
CA VAL A 250 6.18 -5.41 0.89
C VAL A 250 7.38 -6.33 0.70
N PRO A 251 7.90 -6.51 -0.53
CA PRO A 251 9.01 -7.41 -0.82
C PRO A 251 10.21 -7.27 0.11
N THR A 252 10.60 -6.04 0.46
CA THR A 252 11.72 -5.77 1.35
C THR A 252 11.53 -6.32 2.76
N MET A 253 10.29 -6.32 3.28
CA MET A 253 9.98 -6.93 4.58
C MET A 253 10.10 -8.44 4.52
N HIS A 254 9.58 -9.06 3.45
CA HIS A 254 9.69 -10.50 3.24
C HIS A 254 11.14 -10.96 3.08
N GLN A 255 11.95 -10.21 2.32
CA GLN A 255 13.40 -10.45 2.19
C GLN A 255 14.11 -10.38 3.54
N LEU A 256 13.78 -9.36 4.36
CA LEU A 256 14.38 -9.21 5.68
C LEU A 256 14.01 -10.35 6.63
N LEU A 257 12.77 -10.83 6.58
CA LEU A 257 12.33 -12.01 7.34
C LEU A 257 13.06 -13.27 6.86
N LEU A 258 13.15 -13.48 5.53
CA LEU A 258 13.85 -14.62 4.94
C LEU A 258 15.34 -14.64 5.33
N ALA A 259 16.02 -13.49 5.23
CA ALA A 259 17.45 -13.39 5.57
C ALA A 259 17.76 -13.67 7.06
N ARG A 260 16.77 -13.52 7.94
CA ARG A 260 16.92 -13.75 9.38
C ARG A 260 16.35 -15.08 9.87
N THR A 261 15.81 -15.88 8.96
CA THR A 261 15.15 -17.16 9.29
C THR A 261 15.92 -18.30 8.61
N HIS A 262 16.70 -19.05 9.39
CA HIS A 262 17.55 -20.12 8.86
C HIS A 262 16.85 -21.49 8.85
N HIS A 263 15.78 -21.65 9.63
CA HIS A 263 15.00 -22.88 9.73
C HIS A 263 13.51 -22.52 9.70
N LYS A 264 12.66 -23.48 9.32
CA LYS A 264 11.20 -23.26 9.36
C LYS A 264 10.79 -22.84 10.76
N PRO A 265 10.23 -21.61 10.93
CA PRO A 265 9.79 -21.17 12.25
C PRO A 265 8.56 -21.96 12.67
N ALA A 266 8.57 -22.54 13.86
CA ALA A 266 7.40 -23.24 14.42
C ALA A 266 6.17 -22.33 14.50
N GLU A 267 6.40 -21.08 14.73
CA GLU A 267 5.40 -20.00 14.81
C GLU A 267 4.64 -19.80 13.48
N ALA A 268 5.24 -20.13 12.35
CA ALA A 268 4.56 -20.06 11.05
C ALA A 268 3.40 -21.06 10.93
N ALA A 269 3.28 -22.02 11.82
CA ALA A 269 2.21 -23.03 11.79
C ALA A 269 0.80 -22.44 11.97
N THR A 270 0.67 -21.24 12.59
CA THR A 270 -0.61 -20.55 12.72
C THR A 270 -1.02 -19.80 11.46
N LEU A 271 -0.07 -19.50 10.57
CA LEU A 271 -0.33 -18.73 9.37
C LEU A 271 -1.10 -19.57 8.34
N ARG A 272 -2.24 -19.06 7.90
CA ARG A 272 -3.01 -19.60 6.76
C ARG A 272 -2.40 -19.20 5.42
N PHE A 273 -1.91 -17.96 5.34
CA PHE A 273 -1.26 -17.41 4.15
C PHE A 273 -0.41 -16.19 4.47
N ILE A 274 0.46 -15.86 3.53
CA ILE A 274 1.25 -14.63 3.48
C ILE A 274 0.82 -13.87 2.23
N ARG A 275 0.70 -12.55 2.33
CA ARG A 275 0.36 -11.68 1.22
C ARG A 275 1.46 -10.67 0.95
N SER A 276 1.76 -10.41 -0.33
CA SER A 276 2.63 -9.33 -0.76
C SER A 276 1.92 -8.39 -1.72
N CYS A 277 2.16 -7.10 -1.60
CA CYS A 277 1.62 -6.09 -2.48
C CYS A 277 2.54 -4.85 -2.55
N SER A 278 2.17 -3.88 -3.37
CA SER A 278 2.77 -2.55 -3.51
C SER A 278 4.09 -2.48 -4.28
N ALA A 279 4.78 -3.58 -4.49
CA ALA A 279 5.97 -3.66 -5.34
C ALA A 279 6.09 -5.06 -5.96
N PRO A 280 6.76 -5.20 -7.11
CA PRO A 280 6.99 -6.49 -7.74
C PRO A 280 7.80 -7.43 -6.87
N LEU A 281 7.52 -8.74 -6.98
CA LEU A 281 8.25 -9.80 -6.30
C LEU A 281 8.66 -10.87 -7.33
N SER A 282 9.89 -11.36 -7.23
CA SER A 282 10.33 -12.42 -8.14
C SER A 282 9.69 -13.76 -7.76
N ALA A 283 9.38 -14.59 -8.77
CA ALA A 283 8.87 -15.94 -8.56
C ALA A 283 9.80 -16.79 -7.69
N GLU A 284 11.12 -16.60 -7.84
CA GLU A 284 12.12 -17.31 -7.04
C GLU A 284 12.00 -16.97 -5.54
N LEU A 285 11.80 -15.69 -5.21
CA LEU A 285 11.63 -15.27 -3.82
C LEU A 285 10.34 -15.82 -3.22
N ILE A 286 9.26 -15.87 -3.98
CA ILE A 286 8.00 -16.51 -3.56
C ILE A 286 8.26 -17.98 -3.20
N HIS A 287 8.91 -18.74 -4.08
CA HIS A 287 9.22 -20.16 -3.83
C HIS A 287 10.13 -20.36 -2.62
N LYS A 288 11.13 -19.48 -2.42
CA LYS A 288 12.00 -19.53 -1.24
C LYS A 288 11.20 -19.30 0.06
N ILE A 289 10.28 -18.32 0.06
CA ILE A 289 9.45 -18.03 1.24
C ILE A 289 8.48 -19.18 1.52
N GLU A 290 7.76 -19.67 0.50
CA GLU A 290 6.85 -20.82 0.64
C GLU A 290 7.59 -22.07 1.11
N GLY A 291 8.76 -22.35 0.55
CA GLY A 291 9.58 -23.51 0.92
C GLY A 291 10.08 -23.44 2.37
N LEU A 292 10.54 -22.26 2.81
CA LEU A 292 11.07 -22.10 4.16
C LEU A 292 9.96 -22.02 5.22
N PHE A 293 8.91 -21.23 4.98
CA PHE A 293 7.86 -21.04 5.99
C PHE A 293 6.77 -22.10 5.92
N GLY A 294 6.61 -22.78 4.78
CA GLY A 294 5.59 -23.80 4.58
C GLY A 294 4.17 -23.21 4.54
N VAL A 295 4.02 -21.96 4.10
CA VAL A 295 2.77 -21.20 4.10
C VAL A 295 2.49 -20.69 2.69
N PRO A 296 1.25 -20.79 2.16
CA PRO A 296 0.88 -20.24 0.86
C PRO A 296 1.18 -18.74 0.78
N PHE A 297 1.78 -18.32 -0.35
CA PHE A 297 2.11 -16.93 -0.60
C PHE A 297 1.24 -16.37 -1.73
N ALA A 298 0.50 -15.29 -1.46
CA ALA A 298 -0.38 -14.64 -2.41
C ALA A 298 0.19 -13.28 -2.81
N GLU A 299 0.64 -13.15 -4.07
CA GLU A 299 0.99 -11.87 -4.65
C GLU A 299 -0.30 -11.15 -5.08
N ALA A 300 -0.40 -9.85 -4.76
CA ALA A 300 -1.53 -9.00 -5.08
C ALA A 300 -1.08 -7.69 -5.71
N TYR A 301 -1.93 -7.12 -6.55
CA TYR A 301 -1.70 -5.82 -7.18
C TYR A 301 -2.82 -4.87 -6.80
N GLY A 302 -2.45 -3.63 -6.54
CA GLY A 302 -3.40 -2.61 -6.14
C GLY A 302 -2.82 -1.20 -6.21
N MET A 303 -3.73 -0.23 -6.12
CA MET A 303 -3.39 1.18 -6.13
C MET A 303 -4.39 1.98 -5.30
N THR A 304 -4.03 3.19 -4.95
CA THR A 304 -4.87 4.08 -4.14
C THR A 304 -6.19 4.39 -4.83
N GLU A 305 -6.18 4.60 -6.15
CA GLU A 305 -7.32 4.90 -6.99
C GLU A 305 -8.38 3.77 -7.03
N ALA A 306 -7.99 2.55 -6.66
CA ALA A 306 -8.88 1.40 -6.49
C ALA A 306 -9.16 1.04 -5.02
N ALA A 307 -8.93 1.98 -4.09
CA ALA A 307 -9.06 1.76 -2.66
C ALA A 307 -8.28 0.53 -2.17
N HIS A 308 -7.21 0.19 -2.81
CA HIS A 308 -6.18 -0.82 -2.62
C HIS A 308 -6.21 -1.96 -3.63
N GLN A 309 -6.91 -3.11 -3.37
CA GLN A 309 -6.72 -4.35 -4.13
C GLN A 309 -7.49 -4.36 -5.45
N MET A 310 -6.81 -4.73 -6.52
CA MET A 310 -7.37 -4.93 -7.86
C MET A 310 -7.32 -6.40 -8.26
N THR A 311 -6.16 -7.05 -8.08
CA THR A 311 -5.99 -8.48 -8.31
C THR A 311 -5.31 -9.16 -7.15
N SER A 312 -5.43 -10.47 -7.08
CA SER A 312 -4.65 -11.34 -6.20
C SER A 312 -4.53 -12.74 -6.75
N ASN A 313 -3.41 -13.38 -6.49
CA ASN A 313 -3.34 -14.82 -6.56
C ASN A 313 -4.30 -15.42 -5.52
N PRO A 314 -5.10 -16.43 -5.90
CA PRO A 314 -6.06 -17.06 -5.00
C PRO A 314 -5.35 -17.93 -3.95
N LEU A 315 -6.05 -18.27 -2.86
CA LEU A 315 -5.57 -19.27 -1.92
C LEU A 315 -5.91 -20.71 -2.39
N PRO A 316 -5.19 -21.72 -1.89
CA PRO A 316 -5.54 -23.13 -2.12
C PRO A 316 -7.02 -23.40 -1.76
N PRO A 317 -7.70 -24.30 -2.48
CA PRO A 317 -7.16 -25.24 -3.49
C PRO A 317 -7.00 -24.64 -4.90
N ARG A 318 -7.33 -23.36 -5.12
CA ARG A 318 -7.16 -22.72 -6.41
C ARG A 318 -5.67 -22.54 -6.74
N HIS A 319 -5.36 -22.62 -8.04
CA HIS A 319 -3.99 -22.51 -8.50
C HIS A 319 -3.43 -21.09 -8.34
N ARG A 320 -2.17 -20.97 -7.86
CA ARG A 320 -1.39 -19.72 -7.82
C ARG A 320 -0.33 -19.77 -8.91
N LYS A 321 -0.11 -18.64 -9.58
CA LYS A 321 0.95 -18.51 -10.59
C LYS A 321 1.97 -17.47 -10.09
N ALA A 322 3.12 -17.96 -9.60
CA ALA A 322 4.23 -17.08 -9.26
C ALA A 322 4.69 -16.29 -10.49
N GLY A 323 4.96 -14.99 -10.31
CA GLY A 323 5.25 -14.07 -11.42
C GLY A 323 4.01 -13.48 -12.09
N SER A 324 2.79 -13.83 -11.61
CA SER A 324 1.57 -13.10 -11.91
C SER A 324 1.04 -12.41 -10.66
N VAL A 325 0.30 -11.33 -10.82
CA VAL A 325 -0.41 -10.67 -9.72
C VAL A 325 -1.84 -11.21 -9.54
N GLY A 326 -2.12 -12.37 -10.13
CA GLY A 326 -3.37 -13.12 -9.96
C GLY A 326 -4.52 -12.64 -10.84
N VAL A 327 -5.72 -12.94 -10.39
CA VAL A 327 -6.99 -12.64 -11.09
C VAL A 327 -7.73 -11.46 -10.44
N GLY A 328 -8.69 -10.89 -11.15
CA GLY A 328 -9.52 -9.80 -10.64
C GLY A 328 -10.19 -10.14 -9.30
N ALA A 329 -10.06 -9.25 -8.33
CA ALA A 329 -10.53 -9.42 -6.95
C ALA A 329 -11.71 -8.48 -6.66
N GLY A 330 -12.89 -8.83 -7.16
CA GLY A 330 -14.12 -8.05 -6.98
C GLY A 330 -14.32 -6.89 -7.95
N LEU A 331 -13.43 -6.72 -8.94
CA LEU A 331 -13.55 -5.75 -10.04
C LEU A 331 -13.19 -6.39 -11.38
N ARG A 332 -13.52 -5.70 -12.47
CA ARG A 332 -13.16 -6.13 -13.82
C ARG A 332 -11.80 -5.59 -14.22
N ILE A 333 -11.01 -6.41 -14.89
CA ILE A 333 -9.71 -6.08 -15.47
C ILE A 333 -9.76 -6.34 -16.96
N SER A 334 -9.13 -5.47 -17.72
CA SER A 334 -8.91 -5.65 -19.14
C SER A 334 -7.57 -5.04 -19.55
N ILE A 335 -7.14 -5.36 -20.74
CA ILE A 335 -5.97 -4.78 -21.39
C ILE A 335 -6.46 -3.95 -22.56
N MET A 336 -5.95 -2.73 -22.72
CA MET A 336 -6.29 -1.85 -23.85
C MET A 336 -5.06 -1.41 -24.62
N ASP A 337 -5.25 -1.19 -25.91
CA ASP A 337 -4.27 -0.50 -26.76
C ASP A 337 -4.29 1.03 -26.50
N LYS A 338 -3.47 1.77 -27.26
CA LYS A 338 -3.39 3.23 -27.16
C LYS A 338 -4.66 3.93 -27.68
N GLU A 339 -5.38 3.27 -28.57
CA GLU A 339 -6.64 3.74 -29.19
C GLU A 339 -7.86 3.49 -28.28
N GLY A 340 -7.69 2.70 -27.18
CA GLY A 340 -8.75 2.37 -26.24
C GLY A 340 -9.55 1.13 -26.59
N ASN A 341 -9.06 0.28 -27.51
CA ASN A 341 -9.69 -0.99 -27.84
C ASN A 341 -9.23 -2.07 -26.86
N HIS A 342 -10.16 -2.93 -26.45
CA HIS A 342 -9.84 -4.07 -25.62
C HIS A 342 -9.05 -5.12 -26.38
N LEU A 343 -7.95 -5.59 -25.78
CA LEU A 343 -7.11 -6.66 -26.31
C LEU A 343 -7.51 -8.01 -25.74
N GLY A 344 -7.29 -9.07 -26.52
CA GLY A 344 -7.47 -10.45 -26.07
C GLY A 344 -6.33 -10.92 -25.14
N THR A 345 -6.44 -12.18 -24.69
CA THR A 345 -5.40 -12.82 -23.87
C THR A 345 -4.07 -12.88 -24.62
N ASN A 346 -2.96 -12.86 -23.85
CA ASN A 346 -1.58 -12.88 -24.34
C ASN A 346 -1.17 -11.67 -25.21
N HIS A 347 -1.96 -10.59 -25.21
CA HIS A 347 -1.61 -9.33 -25.86
C HIS A 347 -1.21 -8.31 -24.80
N ARG A 348 -0.08 -7.63 -25.01
CA ARG A 348 0.40 -6.58 -24.12
C ARG A 348 -0.28 -5.24 -24.42
N GLY A 349 -0.61 -4.51 -23.38
CA GLY A 349 -1.19 -3.18 -23.46
C GLY A 349 -1.35 -2.57 -22.06
N GLU A 350 -2.08 -1.47 -21.98
CA GLU A 350 -2.36 -0.83 -20.70
C GLU A 350 -3.38 -1.62 -19.89
N VAL A 351 -3.07 -1.88 -18.63
CA VAL A 351 -4.02 -2.46 -17.68
C VAL A 351 -5.09 -1.42 -17.36
N VAL A 352 -6.35 -1.77 -17.55
CA VAL A 352 -7.50 -0.93 -17.22
C VAL A 352 -8.44 -1.66 -16.28
N ILE A 353 -9.08 -0.92 -15.39
CA ILE A 353 -9.95 -1.48 -14.35
C ILE A 353 -11.31 -0.80 -14.30
N GLN A 354 -12.33 -1.56 -13.90
CA GLN A 354 -13.65 -1.04 -13.65
C GLN A 354 -14.31 -1.78 -12.49
N GLY A 355 -14.78 -1.05 -11.48
CA GLY A 355 -15.41 -1.64 -10.30
C GLY A 355 -15.93 -0.62 -9.30
N ALA A 356 -16.70 -1.09 -8.35
CA ALA A 356 -17.32 -0.26 -7.31
C ALA A 356 -16.30 0.34 -6.32
N ASN A 357 -15.15 -0.32 -6.16
CA ASN A 357 -14.03 0.17 -5.33
C ASN A 357 -13.15 1.20 -6.07
N VAL A 358 -13.34 1.45 -7.36
CA VAL A 358 -12.58 2.44 -8.13
C VAL A 358 -13.13 3.86 -7.85
N PHE A 359 -12.23 4.81 -7.63
CA PHE A 359 -12.58 6.20 -7.40
C PHE A 359 -13.24 6.85 -8.63
N ARG A 360 -13.81 8.05 -8.49
CA ARG A 360 -14.50 8.76 -9.60
C ARG A 360 -13.60 9.78 -10.31
N GLY A 361 -12.37 9.94 -9.87
CA GLY A 361 -11.41 10.89 -10.43
C GLY A 361 -10.62 11.64 -9.37
N TYR A 362 -9.53 12.27 -9.80
CA TYR A 362 -8.67 13.11 -8.96
C TYR A 362 -9.38 14.41 -8.62
N ASP A 363 -9.27 14.82 -7.37
CA ASP A 363 -9.86 16.06 -6.91
C ASP A 363 -9.07 17.28 -7.45
N ASN A 364 -9.81 18.31 -7.89
CA ASN A 364 -9.27 19.55 -8.44
C ASN A 364 -8.23 19.37 -9.56
N ASN A 365 -8.33 18.27 -10.35
CA ASN A 365 -7.37 17.97 -11.41
C ASN A 365 -8.07 17.54 -12.72
N PRO A 366 -8.75 18.48 -13.42
CA PRO A 366 -9.48 18.17 -14.64
C PRO A 366 -8.59 17.65 -15.77
N GLU A 367 -7.34 18.11 -15.88
CA GLU A 367 -6.39 17.65 -16.88
C GLU A 367 -6.05 16.16 -16.68
N ALA A 368 -5.72 15.76 -15.44
CA ALA A 368 -5.48 14.35 -15.15
C ALA A 368 -6.74 13.49 -15.36
N ASN A 369 -7.92 14.01 -15.04
CA ASN A 369 -9.18 13.30 -15.20
C ASN A 369 -9.56 13.09 -16.67
N ALA A 370 -9.25 14.03 -17.55
CA ALA A 370 -9.53 13.93 -18.99
C ALA A 370 -8.86 12.71 -19.64
N SER A 371 -7.70 12.28 -19.13
CA SER A 371 -6.96 11.12 -19.62
C SER A 371 -7.06 9.88 -18.74
N ALA A 372 -7.63 10.00 -17.53
CA ALA A 372 -7.66 8.91 -16.55
C ALA A 372 -8.69 7.83 -16.86
N PHE A 373 -9.73 8.15 -17.65
CA PHE A 373 -10.80 7.21 -17.96
C PHE A 373 -11.01 7.10 -19.46
N VAL A 374 -11.30 5.90 -19.92
CA VAL A 374 -11.70 5.59 -21.30
C VAL A 374 -12.89 4.63 -21.27
N GLN A 375 -14.00 5.00 -21.89
CA GLN A 375 -15.21 4.18 -21.94
C GLN A 375 -15.68 3.64 -20.57
N GLY A 376 -15.47 4.43 -19.49
CA GLY A 376 -15.83 4.06 -18.12
C GLY A 376 -14.81 3.13 -17.42
N TRP A 377 -13.66 2.84 -18.05
CA TRP A 377 -12.53 2.12 -17.47
C TRP A 377 -11.45 3.11 -16.99
N PHE A 378 -10.94 2.88 -15.81
CA PHE A 378 -9.82 3.66 -15.28
C PHE A 378 -8.49 3.11 -15.83
N ARG A 379 -7.65 3.99 -16.34
CA ARG A 379 -6.32 3.71 -16.88
C ARG A 379 -5.29 3.72 -15.76
N THR A 380 -4.66 2.57 -15.51
CA THR A 380 -3.73 2.45 -14.38
C THR A 380 -2.37 3.07 -14.64
N GLY A 381 -2.01 3.24 -15.91
CA GLY A 381 -0.66 3.62 -16.35
C GLY A 381 0.35 2.49 -16.21
N ASP A 382 -0.09 1.27 -15.90
CA ASP A 382 0.74 0.07 -15.87
C ASP A 382 0.52 -0.74 -17.17
N GLU A 383 1.60 -1.30 -17.72
CA GLU A 383 1.56 -2.22 -18.84
C GLU A 383 1.51 -3.67 -18.35
N GLY A 384 0.73 -4.51 -19.02
CA GLY A 384 0.62 -5.92 -18.68
C GLY A 384 -0.13 -6.72 -19.74
N TRP A 385 -0.42 -7.98 -19.43
CA TRP A 385 -1.25 -8.87 -20.25
C TRP A 385 -1.99 -9.87 -19.37
N LEU A 386 -3.11 -10.37 -19.87
CA LEU A 386 -3.83 -11.49 -19.28
C LEU A 386 -3.43 -12.78 -20.00
N ASP A 387 -3.06 -13.82 -19.24
CA ASP A 387 -2.83 -15.14 -19.83
C ASP A 387 -4.15 -15.87 -20.15
N SER A 388 -4.07 -17.10 -20.72
CA SER A 388 -5.24 -17.90 -21.10
C SER A 388 -6.17 -18.24 -19.94
N ASP A 389 -5.67 -18.23 -18.70
CA ASP A 389 -6.44 -18.48 -17.48
C ASP A 389 -6.86 -17.17 -16.79
N CYS A 390 -6.71 -16.03 -17.47
CA CYS A 390 -7.04 -14.68 -16.99
C CYS A 390 -6.20 -14.21 -15.77
N TYR A 391 -4.98 -14.73 -15.58
CA TYR A 391 -4.04 -14.18 -14.63
C TYR A 391 -3.34 -12.98 -15.23
N LEU A 392 -3.27 -11.90 -14.46
CA LEU A 392 -2.61 -10.66 -14.87
C LEU A 392 -1.09 -10.76 -14.60
N HIS A 393 -0.33 -10.46 -15.65
CA HIS A 393 1.12 -10.28 -15.59
C HIS A 393 1.45 -8.81 -15.86
N LEU A 394 2.32 -8.20 -15.04
CA LEU A 394 2.72 -6.81 -15.19
C LEU A 394 4.11 -6.72 -15.84
N SER A 395 4.24 -5.85 -16.84
CA SER A 395 5.54 -5.51 -17.43
C SER A 395 6.20 -4.33 -16.70
N GLY A 396 5.41 -3.42 -16.14
CA GLY A 396 5.89 -2.23 -15.41
C GLY A 396 5.03 -0.99 -15.67
N ARG A 397 5.53 0.16 -15.25
CA ARG A 397 4.89 1.46 -15.53
C ARG A 397 5.16 1.88 -16.98
N ILE A 398 4.12 2.25 -17.72
CA ILE A 398 4.25 2.75 -19.10
C ILE A 398 5.25 3.92 -19.18
N LYS A 399 5.26 4.80 -18.17
CA LYS A 399 6.16 5.96 -18.10
C LYS A 399 7.61 5.63 -17.71
N ASP A 400 7.84 4.44 -17.18
CA ASP A 400 9.18 3.97 -16.79
C ASP A 400 9.78 3.03 -17.84
N ILE A 401 9.04 2.70 -18.91
CA ILE A 401 9.54 1.94 -20.05
C ILE A 401 10.64 2.77 -20.71
N ILE A 402 11.81 2.15 -20.88
CA ILE A 402 12.98 2.75 -21.50
C ILE A 402 12.83 2.62 -23.01
N ILE A 403 12.88 3.74 -23.73
CA ILE A 403 12.77 3.75 -25.19
C ILE A 403 14.17 3.85 -25.79
N ARG A 404 14.77 2.70 -26.12
CA ARG A 404 16.12 2.59 -26.63
C ARG A 404 16.14 2.33 -28.14
N GLY A 405 16.44 3.34 -28.94
CA GLY A 405 16.51 3.21 -30.39
C GLY A 405 15.19 2.77 -31.04
N GLY A 406 14.06 3.10 -30.43
CA GLY A 406 12.71 2.67 -30.87
C GLY A 406 12.23 1.36 -30.25
N GLU A 407 13.11 0.64 -29.55
CA GLU A 407 12.74 -0.58 -28.81
C GLU A 407 12.29 -0.24 -27.39
N ASN A 408 11.22 -0.91 -26.91
CA ASN A 408 10.72 -0.76 -25.56
C ASN A 408 11.39 -1.78 -24.63
N VAL A 409 12.05 -1.28 -23.58
CA VAL A 409 12.67 -2.10 -22.54
C VAL A 409 11.90 -1.89 -21.24
N ALA A 410 11.28 -2.95 -20.74
CA ALA A 410 10.62 -2.97 -19.44
C ALA A 410 11.69 -3.09 -18.32
N PRO A 411 11.87 -2.09 -17.45
CA PRO A 411 12.91 -2.14 -16.42
C PRO A 411 12.78 -3.34 -15.49
N HIS A 412 11.55 -3.77 -15.21
CA HIS A 412 11.29 -4.91 -14.34
C HIS A 412 11.86 -6.24 -14.89
N GLU A 413 11.78 -6.45 -16.21
CA GLU A 413 12.33 -7.65 -16.87
C GLU A 413 13.84 -7.76 -16.64
N VAL A 414 14.53 -6.63 -16.66
CA VAL A 414 15.98 -6.57 -16.39
C VAL A 414 16.27 -6.75 -14.90
N ASP A 415 15.47 -6.13 -14.03
CA ASP A 415 15.59 -6.33 -12.58
C ASP A 415 15.45 -7.80 -12.20
N GLU A 416 14.47 -8.51 -12.76
CA GLU A 416 14.25 -9.94 -12.49
C GLU A 416 15.44 -10.80 -12.89
N VAL A 417 16.07 -10.50 -14.02
CA VAL A 417 17.26 -11.23 -14.46
C VAL A 417 18.44 -10.94 -13.53
N LEU A 418 18.66 -9.68 -13.16
CA LEU A 418 19.72 -9.31 -12.21
C LEU A 418 19.53 -9.99 -10.85
N LEU A 419 18.28 -10.05 -10.34
CA LEU A 419 17.94 -10.69 -9.07
C LEU A 419 18.14 -12.20 -9.05
N LYS A 420 18.23 -12.89 -10.21
CA LYS A 420 18.58 -14.30 -10.30
C LYS A 420 20.08 -14.57 -10.08
N HIS A 421 20.92 -13.54 -10.19
CA HIS A 421 22.34 -13.71 -9.91
C HIS A 421 22.58 -13.87 -8.40
N PRO A 422 23.30 -14.92 -7.94
CA PRO A 422 23.40 -15.26 -6.51
C PRO A 422 24.04 -14.17 -5.64
N ALA A 423 24.85 -13.30 -6.23
CA ALA A 423 25.45 -12.17 -5.50
C ALA A 423 24.54 -10.95 -5.37
N VAL A 424 23.37 -10.89 -6.04
CA VAL A 424 22.52 -9.69 -6.10
C VAL A 424 21.44 -9.72 -5.02
N ALA A 425 21.48 -8.74 -4.12
CA ALA A 425 20.48 -8.54 -3.07
C ALA A 425 19.31 -7.67 -3.54
N ALA A 426 19.59 -6.63 -4.34
CA ALA A 426 18.58 -5.76 -4.90
C ALA A 426 19.05 -5.17 -6.23
N ALA A 427 18.12 -4.90 -7.14
CA ALA A 427 18.40 -4.30 -8.44
C ALA A 427 17.30 -3.31 -8.83
N VAL A 428 17.69 -2.23 -9.51
CA VAL A 428 16.81 -1.22 -10.07
C VAL A 428 17.34 -0.75 -11.39
N THR A 429 16.66 -1.09 -12.46
CA THR A 429 16.97 -0.67 -13.83
C THR A 429 16.28 0.64 -14.14
N PHE A 430 16.94 1.52 -14.88
CA PHE A 430 16.40 2.82 -15.30
C PHE A 430 17.01 3.25 -16.65
N GLY A 431 16.26 4.10 -17.34
CA GLY A 431 16.75 4.76 -18.55
C GLY A 431 17.52 6.04 -18.22
N PHE A 432 18.53 6.34 -19.01
CA PHE A 432 19.20 7.63 -19.01
C PHE A 432 19.32 8.15 -20.44
N SER A 433 19.40 9.47 -20.59
CA SER A 433 19.43 10.12 -21.90
C SER A 433 20.64 9.69 -22.73
N HIS A 434 20.41 9.35 -24.01
CA HIS A 434 21.45 8.97 -24.98
C HIS A 434 21.29 9.77 -26.27
N PRO A 435 22.40 10.35 -26.83
CA PRO A 435 22.33 11.30 -27.95
C PRO A 435 21.63 10.77 -29.21
N THR A 436 21.76 9.48 -29.50
CA THR A 436 21.27 8.88 -30.76
C THR A 436 20.17 7.85 -30.55
N LEU A 437 20.05 7.27 -29.36
CA LEU A 437 19.08 6.21 -29.06
C LEU A 437 17.85 6.72 -28.30
N GLY A 438 17.83 8.00 -27.93
CA GLY A 438 16.84 8.56 -27.00
C GLY A 438 17.20 8.21 -25.56
N GLU A 439 17.09 6.94 -25.18
CA GLU A 439 17.53 6.45 -23.87
C GLU A 439 18.47 5.24 -24.01
N GLU A 440 19.25 5.01 -22.95
CA GLU A 440 20.09 3.84 -22.77
C GLU A 440 19.79 3.18 -21.42
N VAL A 441 20.01 1.87 -21.31
CA VAL A 441 19.68 1.07 -20.13
C VAL A 441 20.82 1.09 -19.13
N ALA A 442 20.53 1.43 -17.87
CA ALA A 442 21.44 1.27 -16.74
C ALA A 442 20.73 0.61 -15.56
N ALA A 443 21.52 0.09 -14.61
CA ALA A 443 20.98 -0.46 -13.36
C ALA A 443 21.82 -0.05 -12.15
N ALA A 444 21.15 0.12 -10.99
CA ALA A 444 21.79 0.15 -9.68
C ALA A 444 21.61 -1.21 -9.02
N VAL A 445 22.69 -1.77 -8.47
CA VAL A 445 22.68 -3.10 -7.86
C VAL A 445 23.30 -3.06 -6.48
N VAL A 446 22.64 -3.69 -5.51
CA VAL A 446 23.17 -3.99 -4.18
C VAL A 446 23.57 -5.46 -4.14
N LEU A 447 24.77 -5.74 -3.67
CA LEU A 447 25.25 -7.11 -3.50
C LEU A 447 24.96 -7.65 -2.10
N HIS A 448 24.80 -8.96 -1.98
CA HIS A 448 24.84 -9.65 -0.69
C HIS A 448 26.27 -9.65 -0.12
N GLU A 449 26.44 -9.40 1.16
CA GLU A 449 27.72 -9.65 1.83
C GLU A 449 27.85 -11.13 2.22
N PRO A 450 29.01 -11.78 2.03
CA PRO A 450 30.29 -11.25 1.55
C PRO A 450 30.57 -11.49 0.05
N HIS A 451 29.55 -11.42 -0.80
CA HIS A 451 29.69 -11.70 -2.24
C HIS A 451 30.28 -10.52 -3.02
N ASP A 452 31.21 -10.83 -3.91
CA ASP A 452 31.75 -9.90 -4.88
C ASP A 452 31.26 -10.26 -6.29
N ALA A 453 30.70 -9.29 -6.99
CA ALA A 453 30.42 -9.39 -8.42
C ALA A 453 30.81 -8.08 -9.09
N THR A 454 31.42 -8.18 -10.28
CA THR A 454 31.79 -7.01 -11.05
C THR A 454 30.66 -6.57 -11.98
N GLU A 455 30.62 -5.29 -12.34
CA GLU A 455 29.73 -4.77 -13.39
C GLU A 455 29.73 -5.66 -14.64
N ALA A 456 30.92 -6.03 -15.14
CA ALA A 456 31.07 -6.85 -16.34
C ALA A 456 30.47 -8.26 -16.17
N ALA A 457 30.57 -8.86 -14.98
CA ALA A 457 29.98 -10.16 -14.69
C ALA A 457 28.44 -10.09 -14.71
N LEU A 458 27.86 -9.06 -14.11
CA LEU A 458 26.41 -8.85 -14.08
C LEU A 458 25.84 -8.52 -15.47
N ILE A 459 26.53 -7.70 -16.28
CA ILE A 459 26.13 -7.46 -17.66
C ILE A 459 26.16 -8.76 -18.49
N ARG A 460 27.19 -9.58 -18.31
CA ARG A 460 27.28 -10.89 -18.98
C ARG A 460 26.13 -11.80 -18.58
N HIS A 461 25.79 -11.84 -17.29
CA HIS A 461 24.63 -12.60 -16.79
C HIS A 461 23.31 -12.14 -17.44
N CYS A 462 23.13 -10.82 -17.63
CA CYS A 462 21.97 -10.30 -18.36
C CYS A 462 21.93 -10.77 -19.82
N ARG A 463 23.08 -10.81 -20.52
CA ARG A 463 23.17 -11.29 -21.90
C ARG A 463 22.83 -12.74 -22.12
N GLU A 464 22.93 -13.58 -21.09
CA GLU A 464 22.54 -14.99 -21.14
C GLU A 464 21.01 -15.18 -21.22
N SER A 465 20.24 -14.19 -20.77
CA SER A 465 18.79 -14.30 -20.63
C SER A 465 17.98 -13.22 -21.36
N LEU A 466 18.63 -12.12 -21.76
CA LEU A 466 17.98 -10.96 -22.39
C LEU A 466 18.54 -10.68 -23.79
N ALA A 467 17.69 -10.13 -24.64
CA ALA A 467 18.15 -9.56 -25.91
C ALA A 467 19.15 -8.42 -25.65
N GLU A 468 20.15 -8.25 -26.53
CA GLU A 468 21.26 -7.31 -26.35
C GLU A 468 20.78 -5.85 -26.08
N TYR A 469 19.70 -5.42 -26.74
CA TYR A 469 19.14 -4.07 -26.54
C TYR A 469 18.52 -3.85 -25.15
N LYS A 470 18.18 -4.92 -24.42
CA LYS A 470 17.65 -4.85 -23.06
C LYS A 470 18.75 -4.87 -22.00
N CYS A 471 19.96 -5.34 -22.37
CA CYS A 471 21.05 -5.48 -21.41
C CYS A 471 21.55 -4.12 -20.94
N PRO A 472 21.75 -3.93 -19.61
CA PRO A 472 22.32 -2.70 -19.09
C PRO A 472 23.68 -2.40 -19.73
N LYS A 473 23.87 -1.16 -20.17
CA LYS A 473 25.17 -0.66 -20.65
C LYS A 473 26.09 -0.30 -19.50
N LYS A 474 25.47 0.07 -18.37
CA LYS A 474 26.16 0.46 -17.14
C LYS A 474 25.44 -0.14 -15.92
N ILE A 475 26.20 -0.71 -14.97
CA ILE A 475 25.71 -1.16 -13.68
C ILE A 475 26.48 -0.44 -12.58
N TYR A 476 25.74 0.26 -11.72
CA TYR A 476 26.26 0.95 -10.55
C TYR A 476 26.14 0.03 -9.34
N LEU A 477 27.27 -0.37 -8.75
CA LEU A 477 27.27 -1.08 -7.48
C LEU A 477 27.09 -0.06 -6.35
N VAL A 478 26.01 -0.19 -5.60
CA VAL A 478 25.61 0.75 -4.55
C VAL A 478 25.39 0.03 -3.22
N LYS A 479 25.56 0.76 -2.10
CA LYS A 479 25.33 0.18 -0.77
C LYS A 479 23.85 0.00 -0.43
N SER A 480 22.99 0.86 -0.99
CA SER A 480 21.55 0.82 -0.77
C SER A 480 20.80 1.48 -1.93
N ILE A 481 19.57 1.07 -2.15
CA ILE A 481 18.63 1.67 -3.10
C ILE A 481 17.60 2.46 -2.31
N PRO A 482 17.42 3.77 -2.58
CA PRO A 482 16.41 4.59 -1.89
C PRO A 482 15.00 4.08 -2.14
N THR A 483 14.25 3.91 -1.06
CA THR A 483 12.81 3.54 -1.10
C THR A 483 11.97 4.61 -0.42
N THR A 484 10.69 4.66 -0.76
CA THR A 484 9.71 5.46 -0.02
C THR A 484 9.42 4.83 1.36
N ALA A 485 8.74 5.56 2.24
CA ALA A 485 8.26 5.03 3.53
C ALA A 485 7.35 3.77 3.37
N THR A 486 6.78 3.56 2.20
CA THR A 486 5.97 2.38 1.86
C THR A 486 6.75 1.29 1.14
N GLY A 487 8.10 1.38 1.09
CA GLY A 487 8.97 0.40 0.45
C GLY A 487 9.01 0.43 -1.08
N LYS A 488 8.40 1.43 -1.73
CA LYS A 488 8.44 1.58 -3.20
C LYS A 488 9.75 2.23 -3.64
N ILE A 489 10.33 1.70 -4.69
CA ILE A 489 11.53 2.26 -5.32
C ILE A 489 11.13 3.42 -6.26
N ARG A 490 11.81 4.56 -6.13
CA ARG A 490 11.65 5.70 -7.05
C ARG A 490 12.74 5.62 -8.13
N ARG A 491 12.50 4.89 -9.22
CA ARG A 491 13.48 4.69 -10.32
C ARG A 491 14.10 5.99 -10.81
N ARG A 492 13.30 7.03 -11.05
CA ARG A 492 13.80 8.34 -11.50
C ARG A 492 14.69 9.02 -10.46
N ALA A 493 14.40 8.91 -9.17
CA ALA A 493 15.25 9.48 -8.13
C ALA A 493 16.59 8.74 -8.03
N VAL A 494 16.59 7.41 -8.24
CA VAL A 494 17.82 6.62 -8.33
C VAL A 494 18.65 7.05 -9.54
N ALA A 495 18.01 7.21 -10.72
CA ALA A 495 18.65 7.68 -11.93
C ALA A 495 19.31 9.06 -11.73
N SER A 496 18.55 10.05 -11.22
CA SER A 496 19.07 11.40 -10.96
C SER A 496 20.26 11.37 -10.00
N ALA A 497 20.14 10.68 -8.87
CA ALA A 497 21.21 10.62 -7.86
C ALA A 497 22.51 10.00 -8.38
N LEU A 498 22.44 9.06 -9.34
CA LEU A 498 23.60 8.40 -9.91
C LEU A 498 24.18 9.16 -11.10
N MET A 499 23.36 9.91 -11.84
CA MET A 499 23.77 10.70 -13.00
C MET A 499 24.35 12.06 -12.59
N ASP A 500 23.77 12.73 -11.59
CA ASP A 500 24.23 14.03 -11.09
C ASP A 500 25.60 13.94 -10.40
N ASN A 501 26.03 12.76 -9.94
CA ASN A 501 27.35 12.52 -9.35
C ASN A 501 28.47 12.26 -10.38
N GLN A 502 28.19 12.36 -11.68
CA GLN A 502 29.18 12.17 -12.76
C GLN A 502 29.51 13.47 -13.53
N GLY A 503 28.97 14.65 -13.08
CA GLY A 503 29.22 15.97 -13.65
C GLY A 503 30.38 16.70 -13.00
#